data_9aba75e69f43d87945be17f4ea187089
#
_entry.id   9aba75e69f43d87945be17f4ea187089
#
_cell.length_a   1.000
_cell.length_b   1.000
_cell.length_c   1.000
_cell.angle_alpha   90.00
_cell.angle_beta   90.00
_cell.angle_gamma   90.00
#
_symmetry.space_group_name_H-M   'P 1'
#
loop_
_entity.id
_entity.type
_entity.pdbx_description
1 polymer ?
#
loop_
_entity_poly.entity_id
_entity_poly.type
_entity_poly.pdbx_seq_one_letter_code
_entity_poly.pdbx_strand_id
1 'polypeptide(L)'
;GYKYISNNTDIPNHHEDVYSLYASHNFVIISGERTFGLYIDYPSSLVFDIGYTKMDELHIFCDKADLDLYVITGESIYDIVKQFRQMIGKSYIAPKFAFGFGQSRWGYKTPEDFAYVVKKYRENHIPIDMVYMDIDYMDHYKDFTINEAFGDFSEYVEELKKENIRLIPIIDAGVKIEEGYDVYEEGVANNYFCKREDGSDFVAAVWPGYTHFPDVLNPEARKWFGGKYKLLTDAGIEGFWNDMNEPAIFYTPEGVCEVKEAMREFIDKEESVDDVWGIRDMVADLANNAKDYASMYHNMNGKMVRHDQVHNLFGYNMTRAAGEALREICPEKRCLLFSRSS
;
A
#
# COMPACT_ATOMS: atom_id res chain seq x y z
N GLY A 1 2.91 5.51 29.38
CA GLY A 1 3.48 4.56 28.42
C GLY A 1 2.68 4.52 27.14
N TYR A 2 3.26 3.94 26.10
CA TYR A 2 2.65 3.84 24.78
C TYR A 2 2.94 2.46 24.20
N LYS A 3 1.96 1.91 23.46
CA LYS A 3 2.11 0.69 22.69
C LYS A 3 2.10 1.03 21.20
N TYR A 4 3.07 0.52 20.44
CA TYR A 4 3.15 0.67 19.00
C TYR A 4 3.25 -0.72 18.36
N ILE A 5 2.47 -0.94 17.32
CA ILE A 5 2.50 -2.18 16.55
C ILE A 5 3.01 -1.84 15.14
N SER A 6 4.20 -2.35 14.83
CA SER A 6 4.78 -2.28 13.50
C SER A 6 4.17 -3.37 12.63
N ASN A 7 3.02 -3.06 12.04
CA ASN A 7 2.29 -3.92 11.11
C ASN A 7 1.51 -3.01 10.16
N ASN A 8 1.89 -2.98 8.90
CA ASN A 8 1.22 -2.15 7.92
C ASN A 8 -0.26 -2.53 7.82
N THR A 9 -1.16 -1.59 8.08
CA THR A 9 -2.58 -1.90 8.21
C THR A 9 -3.43 -0.78 7.64
N ASP A 10 -4.40 -1.14 6.79
CA ASP A 10 -5.42 -0.22 6.30
C ASP A 10 -6.45 0.06 7.41
N ILE A 11 -6.28 1.19 8.10
CA ILE A 11 -7.20 1.66 9.14
C ILE A 11 -7.66 3.08 8.76
N PRO A 12 -8.80 3.23 8.08
CA PRO A 12 -9.26 4.53 7.60
C PRO A 12 -9.74 5.47 8.71
N ASN A 13 -10.14 4.93 9.86
CA ASN A 13 -10.63 5.71 10.99
C ASN A 13 -9.53 5.93 12.03
N HIS A 14 -8.71 6.96 11.84
CA HIS A 14 -7.64 7.31 12.76
C HIS A 14 -8.19 7.95 14.04
N HIS A 15 -7.77 7.40 15.17
CA HIS A 15 -8.02 7.97 16.49
C HIS A 15 -6.81 7.72 17.41
N GLU A 16 -6.82 8.28 18.62
CA GLU A 16 -5.67 8.23 19.52
C GLU A 16 -5.29 6.83 20.03
N ASP A 17 -6.23 5.87 19.97
CA ASP A 17 -6.03 4.48 20.41
C ASP A 17 -5.58 3.55 19.28
N VAL A 18 -5.24 4.06 18.11
CA VAL A 18 -4.71 3.26 16.99
C VAL A 18 -3.22 2.99 17.23
N TYR A 19 -2.88 1.71 17.33
CA TYR A 19 -1.49 1.26 17.58
C TYR A 19 -0.71 0.93 16.30
N SER A 20 -1.39 0.72 15.18
CA SER A 20 -0.83 0.39 13.87
C SER A 20 -1.26 1.40 12.83
N LEU A 21 -0.43 1.67 11.82
CA LEU A 21 -0.67 2.63 10.75
C LEU A 21 -0.40 1.97 9.38
N TYR A 22 -0.67 2.71 8.30
CA TYR A 22 -0.45 2.25 6.92
C TYR A 22 0.99 1.86 6.61
N ALA A 23 1.96 2.52 7.24
CA ALA A 23 3.38 2.21 7.08
C ALA A 23 4.06 2.15 8.45
N SER A 24 5.03 1.25 8.58
CA SER A 24 5.71 0.96 9.83
C SER A 24 7.22 1.05 9.68
N HIS A 25 7.89 1.64 10.67
CA HIS A 25 9.34 1.73 10.72
C HIS A 25 9.87 1.20 12.05
N ASN A 26 10.72 0.18 11.98
CA ASN A 26 11.28 -0.50 13.15
C ASN A 26 12.53 0.22 13.69
N PHE A 27 12.57 1.54 13.61
CA PHE A 27 13.68 2.36 14.12
C PHE A 27 13.17 3.35 15.17
N VAL A 28 13.74 3.26 16.35
CA VAL A 28 13.45 4.17 17.47
C VAL A 28 14.74 4.78 18.03
N ILE A 29 14.65 6.01 18.49
CA ILE A 29 15.74 6.68 19.21
C ILE A 29 15.34 6.80 20.67
N ILE A 30 16.16 6.23 21.53
CA ILE A 30 16.01 6.31 22.99
C ILE A 30 16.94 7.44 23.46
N SER A 31 16.35 8.47 24.06
CA SER A 31 17.07 9.65 24.54
C SER A 31 16.96 9.77 26.07
N GLY A 32 18.08 9.89 26.75
CA GLY A 32 18.20 9.97 28.20
C GLY A 32 19.62 10.38 28.58
N GLU A 33 20.16 9.85 29.69
CA GLU A 33 21.57 10.04 30.05
C GLU A 33 22.52 9.53 28.97
N ARG A 34 22.11 8.47 28.26
CA ARG A 34 22.74 7.99 27.03
C ARG A 34 21.70 7.97 25.93
N THR A 35 22.09 8.47 24.76
CA THR A 35 21.23 8.48 23.58
C THR A 35 21.75 7.46 22.58
N PHE A 36 20.85 6.60 22.07
CA PHE A 36 21.17 5.59 21.06
C PHE A 36 19.96 5.29 20.18
N GLY A 37 20.20 4.84 18.96
CA GLY A 37 19.19 4.31 18.06
C GLY A 37 19.08 2.80 18.20
N LEU A 38 17.86 2.30 18.07
CA LEU A 38 17.57 0.87 17.99
C LEU A 38 16.84 0.60 16.68
N TYR A 39 17.42 -0.22 15.82
CA TYR A 39 16.81 -0.68 14.58
C TYR A 39 16.65 -2.19 14.60
N ILE A 40 15.46 -2.65 14.28
CA ILE A 40 15.12 -4.06 14.23
C ILE A 40 14.76 -4.39 12.78
N ASP A 41 15.65 -5.10 12.09
CA ASP A 41 15.37 -5.61 10.76
C ASP A 41 14.53 -6.88 10.88
N TYR A 42 13.22 -6.68 10.72
CA TYR A 42 12.23 -7.72 10.91
C TYR A 42 11.02 -7.46 9.98
N PRO A 43 10.65 -8.41 9.12
CA PRO A 43 9.68 -8.19 8.05
C PRO A 43 8.22 -8.43 8.44
N SER A 44 7.95 -8.88 9.65
CA SER A 44 6.61 -9.20 10.14
C SER A 44 6.19 -8.24 11.26
N SER A 45 5.08 -8.51 11.91
CA SER A 45 4.55 -7.70 13.00
C SER A 45 5.47 -7.67 14.22
N LEU A 46 5.79 -6.46 14.70
CA LEU A 46 6.49 -6.21 15.96
C LEU A 46 5.62 -5.40 16.91
N VAL A 47 5.66 -5.72 18.19
CA VAL A 47 5.02 -4.91 19.23
C VAL A 47 6.08 -4.24 20.09
N PHE A 48 6.04 -2.91 20.14
CA PHE A 48 6.82 -2.09 21.05
C PHE A 48 5.94 -1.67 22.23
N ASP A 49 6.24 -2.15 23.41
CA ASP A 49 5.62 -1.74 24.66
C ASP A 49 6.59 -0.80 25.40
N ILE A 50 6.32 0.50 25.25
CA ILE A 50 7.20 1.56 25.75
C ILE A 50 6.62 2.10 27.06
N GLY A 51 6.96 1.46 28.18
CA GLY A 51 6.45 1.86 29.48
C GLY A 51 4.93 1.73 29.64
N TYR A 52 4.26 0.96 28.79
CA TYR A 52 2.80 0.77 28.83
C TYR A 52 2.42 -0.27 29.89
N THR A 53 3.00 -1.45 29.85
CA THR A 53 2.77 -2.50 30.86
C THR A 53 3.57 -2.22 32.13
N LYS A 54 4.85 -1.80 31.99
CA LYS A 54 5.70 -1.38 33.10
C LYS A 54 6.40 -0.08 32.73
N MET A 55 6.26 0.91 33.59
CA MET A 55 6.57 2.31 33.33
C MET A 55 8.05 2.61 33.01
N ASP A 56 8.95 1.75 33.46
CA ASP A 56 10.41 1.87 33.35
C ASP A 56 11.06 0.81 32.42
N GLU A 57 10.24 0.08 31.68
CA GLU A 57 10.70 -0.98 30.78
C GLU A 57 10.27 -0.73 29.34
N LEU A 58 11.14 -1.10 28.39
CA LEU A 58 10.82 -1.26 26.98
C LEU A 58 10.79 -2.75 26.67
N HIS A 59 9.63 -3.27 26.26
CA HIS A 59 9.51 -4.64 25.79
C HIS A 59 9.26 -4.65 24.28
N ILE A 60 9.91 -5.56 23.57
CA ILE A 60 9.73 -5.76 22.14
C ILE A 60 9.36 -7.22 21.92
N PHE A 61 8.21 -7.42 21.27
CA PHE A 61 7.69 -8.77 21.01
C PHE A 61 7.68 -9.05 19.52
N CYS A 62 8.21 -10.19 19.13
CA CYS A 62 8.10 -10.79 17.80
C CYS A 62 7.73 -12.25 17.95
N ASP A 63 6.87 -12.77 17.09
CA ASP A 63 6.33 -14.13 17.17
C ASP A 63 6.79 -15.04 16.02
N LYS A 64 7.46 -14.48 15.02
CA LYS A 64 8.00 -15.17 13.86
C LYS A 64 9.52 -15.31 14.00
N ALA A 65 10.13 -15.98 13.00
CA ALA A 65 11.54 -16.33 13.00
C ALA A 65 12.51 -15.13 13.11
N ASP A 66 13.74 -15.38 12.96
CA ASP A 66 14.95 -14.57 12.95
C ASP A 66 14.79 -13.06 12.80
N LEU A 67 15.41 -12.30 13.66
CA LEU A 67 15.52 -10.84 13.57
C LEU A 67 16.99 -10.43 13.67
N ASP A 68 17.34 -9.32 13.03
CA ASP A 68 18.61 -8.64 13.24
C ASP A 68 18.37 -7.34 14.05
N LEU A 69 19.12 -7.23 15.15
CA LEU A 69 19.06 -6.08 16.04
C LEU A 69 20.31 -5.23 15.91
N TYR A 70 20.13 -3.95 15.60
CA TYR A 70 21.22 -2.97 15.49
C TYR A 70 21.09 -1.90 16.57
N VAL A 71 22.16 -1.72 17.34
CA VAL A 71 22.28 -0.61 18.29
C VAL A 71 23.22 0.42 17.68
N ILE A 72 22.71 1.64 17.43
CA ILE A 72 23.43 2.71 16.77
C ILE A 72 23.76 3.78 17.80
N THR A 73 25.06 3.99 18.06
CA THR A 73 25.53 5.01 18.97
C THR A 73 26.06 6.23 18.22
N GLY A 74 25.99 7.40 18.83
CA GLY A 74 26.49 8.65 18.23
C GLY A 74 26.59 9.77 19.27
N GLU A 75 27.27 10.83 18.92
CA GLU A 75 27.43 12.02 19.78
C GLU A 75 26.13 12.84 19.85
N SER A 76 25.25 12.67 18.87
CA SER A 76 23.96 13.36 18.75
C SER A 76 22.91 12.51 18.07
N ILE A 77 21.63 12.90 18.19
CA ILE A 77 20.53 12.28 17.42
C ILE A 77 20.80 12.37 15.91
N TYR A 78 21.38 13.45 15.43
CA TYR A 78 21.73 13.62 14.02
C TYR A 78 22.78 12.59 13.55
N ASP A 79 23.75 12.28 14.37
CA ASP A 79 24.78 11.26 14.04
C ASP A 79 24.15 9.87 13.98
N ILE A 80 23.25 9.56 14.91
CA ILE A 80 22.51 8.31 14.93
C ILE A 80 21.66 8.15 13.66
N VAL A 81 20.88 9.19 13.30
CA VAL A 81 20.07 9.20 12.06
C VAL A 81 20.96 9.10 10.82
N LYS A 82 22.11 9.79 10.81
CA LYS A 82 23.06 9.72 9.69
C LYS A 82 23.60 8.30 9.49
N GLN A 83 23.95 7.61 10.58
CA GLN A 83 24.44 6.23 10.52
C GLN A 83 23.31 5.27 10.07
N PHE A 84 22.10 5.41 10.63
CA PHE A 84 20.94 4.67 10.18
C PHE A 84 20.71 4.84 8.68
N ARG A 85 20.77 6.09 8.18
CA ARG A 85 20.66 6.41 6.75
C ARG A 85 21.78 5.81 5.89
N GLN A 86 22.95 5.58 6.44
CA GLN A 86 24.04 4.86 5.74
C GLN A 86 23.72 3.37 5.61
N MET A 87 23.01 2.78 6.57
CA MET A 87 22.60 1.38 6.54
C MET A 87 21.48 1.14 5.54
N ILE A 88 20.41 1.95 5.58
CA ILE A 88 19.21 1.75 4.75
C ILE A 88 19.28 2.42 3.36
N GLY A 89 20.28 3.24 3.11
CA GLY A 89 20.49 3.94 1.84
C GLY A 89 20.08 5.42 1.87
N LYS A 90 20.30 6.09 0.74
CA LYS A 90 20.02 7.52 0.56
C LYS A 90 18.57 7.74 0.16
N SER A 91 17.95 8.82 0.65
CA SER A 91 16.63 9.25 0.17
C SER A 91 16.68 9.57 -1.32
N TYR A 92 15.64 9.14 -2.01
CA TYR A 92 15.34 9.60 -3.35
C TYR A 92 15.09 11.11 -3.33
N ILE A 93 15.65 11.83 -4.31
CA ILE A 93 15.35 13.25 -4.51
C ILE A 93 14.27 13.35 -5.56
N ALA A 94 13.06 13.64 -5.13
CA ALA A 94 11.89 13.77 -6.00
C ALA A 94 12.04 14.92 -7.00
N PRO A 95 11.30 14.94 -8.12
CA PRO A 95 11.25 16.08 -9.04
C PRO A 95 10.70 17.33 -8.33
N LYS A 96 11.02 18.52 -8.87
CA LYS A 96 10.71 19.80 -8.20
C LYS A 96 9.22 19.98 -7.94
N PHE A 97 8.33 19.58 -8.85
CA PHE A 97 6.89 19.73 -8.69
C PHE A 97 6.34 18.95 -7.48
N ALA A 98 6.99 17.85 -7.09
CA ALA A 98 6.58 17.03 -5.96
C ALA A 98 6.73 17.75 -4.58
N PHE A 99 7.43 18.87 -4.54
CA PHE A 99 7.53 19.74 -3.35
C PHE A 99 6.50 20.89 -3.38
N GLY A 100 5.64 20.93 -4.39
CA GLY A 100 4.54 21.87 -4.49
C GLY A 100 3.26 21.33 -3.86
N PHE A 101 2.14 22.03 -4.08
CA PHE A 101 0.86 21.63 -3.57
C PHE A 101 0.15 20.64 -4.50
N GLY A 102 -0.34 19.54 -3.94
CA GLY A 102 -1.14 18.53 -4.62
C GLY A 102 -2.55 18.42 -4.05
N GLN A 103 -3.57 18.49 -4.90
CA GLN A 103 -4.96 18.28 -4.52
C GLN A 103 -5.38 16.84 -4.82
N SER A 104 -5.97 16.17 -3.83
CA SER A 104 -6.55 14.83 -3.96
C SER A 104 -7.99 14.83 -3.49
N ARG A 105 -8.83 14.05 -4.17
CA ARG A 105 -10.18 13.71 -3.73
C ARG A 105 -10.69 12.48 -4.50
N TRP A 106 -11.27 11.51 -3.80
CA TRP A 106 -12.07 10.48 -4.45
C TRP A 106 -13.31 11.10 -5.11
N GLY A 107 -13.59 10.71 -6.36
CA GLY A 107 -14.76 11.16 -7.11
C GLY A 107 -14.47 12.22 -8.19
N TYR A 108 -13.21 12.50 -8.52
CA TYR A 108 -12.85 13.16 -9.78
C TYR A 108 -12.86 12.11 -10.89
N LYS A 109 -13.91 12.13 -11.73
CA LYS A 109 -14.22 11.05 -12.68
C LYS A 109 -13.94 11.42 -14.14
N THR A 110 -13.92 12.70 -14.44
CA THR A 110 -13.80 13.20 -15.80
C THR A 110 -12.77 14.32 -15.91
N PRO A 111 -12.26 14.61 -17.12
CA PRO A 111 -11.37 15.74 -17.35
C PRO A 111 -11.93 17.08 -16.83
N GLU A 112 -13.26 17.27 -16.89
CA GLU A 112 -13.92 18.48 -16.43
C GLU A 112 -13.82 18.67 -14.92
N ASP A 113 -13.84 17.57 -14.13
CA ASP A 113 -13.66 17.63 -12.67
C ASP A 113 -12.28 18.17 -12.33
N PHE A 114 -11.23 17.67 -12.99
CA PHE A 114 -9.85 18.12 -12.81
C PHE A 114 -9.68 19.57 -13.28
N ALA A 115 -10.21 19.92 -14.45
CA ALA A 115 -10.16 21.28 -14.98
C ALA A 115 -10.85 22.26 -14.03
N TYR A 116 -11.99 21.88 -13.47
CA TYR A 116 -12.71 22.70 -12.48
C TYR A 116 -11.84 22.95 -11.23
N VAL A 117 -11.20 21.94 -10.71
CA VAL A 117 -10.33 22.05 -9.53
C VAL A 117 -9.16 23.00 -9.81
N VAL A 118 -8.41 22.76 -10.89
CA VAL A 118 -7.28 23.60 -11.27
C VAL A 118 -7.72 25.05 -11.45
N LYS A 119 -8.83 25.28 -12.18
CA LYS A 119 -9.40 26.60 -12.38
C LYS A 119 -9.73 27.29 -11.06
N LYS A 120 -10.37 26.59 -10.10
CA LYS A 120 -10.73 27.16 -8.79
C LYS A 120 -9.51 27.57 -7.96
N TYR A 121 -8.46 26.78 -7.97
CA TYR A 121 -7.19 27.15 -7.31
C TYR A 121 -6.60 28.42 -7.95
N ARG A 122 -6.56 28.49 -9.31
CA ARG A 122 -6.01 29.63 -10.04
C ARG A 122 -6.84 30.91 -9.83
N GLU A 123 -8.18 30.83 -9.90
CA GLU A 123 -9.09 31.95 -9.64
C GLU A 123 -8.92 32.55 -8.25
N ASN A 124 -8.58 31.73 -7.25
CA ASN A 124 -8.37 32.17 -5.88
C ASN A 124 -6.89 32.48 -5.57
N HIS A 125 -6.01 32.49 -6.57
CA HIS A 125 -4.58 32.76 -6.41
C HIS A 125 -3.86 31.77 -5.46
N ILE A 126 -4.35 30.54 -5.38
CA ILE A 126 -3.75 29.47 -4.59
C ILE A 126 -2.85 28.65 -5.52
N PRO A 127 -1.54 28.50 -5.20
CA PRO A 127 -0.66 27.63 -5.98
C PRO A 127 -1.14 26.18 -6.00
N ILE A 128 -1.00 25.53 -7.16
CA ILE A 128 -1.24 24.10 -7.33
C ILE A 128 -0.25 23.57 -8.37
N ASP A 129 0.35 22.42 -8.10
CA ASP A 129 1.36 21.79 -8.94
C ASP A 129 0.92 20.41 -9.41
N MET A 130 0.08 19.73 -8.62
CA MET A 130 -0.36 18.35 -8.88
C MET A 130 -1.85 18.19 -8.59
N VAL A 131 -2.50 17.29 -9.34
CA VAL A 131 -3.81 16.74 -9.00
C VAL A 131 -3.73 15.23 -9.04
N TYR A 132 -4.13 14.59 -7.94
CA TYR A 132 -4.14 13.14 -7.85
C TYR A 132 -5.38 12.57 -8.51
N MET A 133 -5.18 11.52 -9.29
CA MET A 133 -6.26 10.77 -9.94
C MET A 133 -6.51 9.52 -9.08
N ASP A 134 -7.65 9.50 -8.41
CA ASP A 134 -8.13 8.35 -7.64
C ASP A 134 -8.73 7.29 -8.57
N ILE A 135 -9.18 6.16 -8.07
CA ILE A 135 -9.58 4.95 -8.82
C ILE A 135 -10.59 5.19 -9.95
N ASP A 136 -11.34 6.29 -9.93
CA ASP A 136 -12.35 6.61 -10.95
C ASP A 136 -11.78 6.97 -12.35
N TYR A 137 -10.45 7.21 -12.48
CA TYR A 137 -9.85 7.40 -13.81
C TYR A 137 -9.69 6.08 -14.58
N MET A 138 -9.69 4.95 -13.87
CA MET A 138 -9.55 3.62 -14.44
C MET A 138 -10.86 3.13 -15.07
N ASP A 139 -10.77 2.21 -16.02
CA ASP A 139 -11.92 1.45 -16.48
C ASP A 139 -12.32 0.41 -15.42
N HIS A 140 -13.43 0.65 -14.72
CA HIS A 140 -13.96 -0.23 -13.67
C HIS A 140 -12.93 -0.62 -12.60
N TYR A 141 -12.08 0.34 -12.20
CA TYR A 141 -11.03 0.19 -11.18
C TYR A 141 -9.95 -0.84 -11.53
N LYS A 142 -9.74 -1.11 -12.83
CA LYS A 142 -8.67 -1.96 -13.34
C LYS A 142 -7.38 -1.18 -13.47
N ASP A 143 -6.34 -1.57 -12.79
CA ASP A 143 -5.03 -0.94 -12.89
C ASP A 143 -4.51 -0.90 -14.33
N PHE A 144 -3.79 0.14 -14.68
CA PHE A 144 -3.22 0.33 -16.03
C PHE A 144 -4.26 0.38 -17.15
N THR A 145 -5.47 0.86 -16.84
CA THR A 145 -6.51 1.19 -17.81
C THR A 145 -6.92 2.65 -17.67
N ILE A 146 -7.54 3.20 -18.71
CA ILE A 146 -8.05 4.57 -18.70
C ILE A 146 -9.54 4.52 -19.02
N ASN A 147 -10.34 5.22 -18.23
CA ASN A 147 -11.77 5.37 -18.45
C ASN A 147 -12.03 6.13 -19.77
N GLU A 148 -13.01 5.70 -20.55
CA GLU A 148 -13.38 6.30 -21.85
C GLU A 148 -13.70 7.79 -21.78
N ALA A 149 -14.14 8.29 -20.62
CA ALA A 149 -14.43 9.72 -20.41
C ALA A 149 -13.20 10.63 -20.65
N PHE A 150 -11.98 10.08 -20.57
CA PHE A 150 -10.75 10.86 -20.79
C PHE A 150 -10.38 11.02 -22.28
N GLY A 151 -11.06 10.34 -23.20
CA GLY A 151 -10.79 10.45 -24.64
C GLY A 151 -9.32 10.20 -24.98
N ASP A 152 -8.64 11.16 -25.63
CA ASP A 152 -7.18 11.11 -25.82
C ASP A 152 -6.47 11.54 -24.53
N PHE A 153 -6.18 10.55 -23.68
CA PHE A 153 -5.54 10.76 -22.39
C PHE A 153 -4.16 11.41 -22.50
N SER A 154 -3.40 11.09 -23.55
CA SER A 154 -2.07 11.65 -23.76
C SER A 154 -2.16 13.15 -24.09
N GLU A 155 -3.10 13.54 -24.93
CA GLU A 155 -3.35 14.95 -25.26
C GLU A 155 -3.75 15.72 -24.00
N TYR A 156 -4.65 15.16 -23.21
CA TYR A 156 -5.12 15.76 -21.95
C TYR A 156 -3.98 15.95 -20.94
N VAL A 157 -3.11 14.96 -20.77
CA VAL A 157 -1.93 15.08 -19.90
C VAL A 157 -1.00 16.20 -20.36
N GLU A 158 -0.75 16.32 -21.68
CA GLU A 158 0.11 17.37 -22.24
C GLU A 158 -0.52 18.78 -22.11
N GLU A 159 -1.83 18.91 -22.21
CA GLU A 159 -2.52 20.18 -21.95
C GLU A 159 -2.29 20.67 -20.52
N LEU A 160 -2.51 19.81 -19.52
CA LEU A 160 -2.28 20.17 -18.12
C LEU A 160 -0.80 20.46 -17.81
N LYS A 161 0.10 19.76 -18.47
CA LYS A 161 1.55 20.05 -18.33
C LYS A 161 1.92 21.46 -18.85
N LYS A 162 1.29 21.94 -19.92
CA LYS A 162 1.48 23.32 -20.42
C LYS A 162 1.05 24.36 -19.36
N GLU A 163 0.09 24.01 -18.51
CA GLU A 163 -0.33 24.81 -17.37
C GLU A 163 0.52 24.59 -16.10
N ASN A 164 1.61 23.81 -16.19
CA ASN A 164 2.44 23.38 -15.07
C ASN A 164 1.71 22.53 -14.02
N ILE A 165 0.70 21.80 -14.43
CA ILE A 165 0.00 20.81 -13.59
C ILE A 165 0.47 19.40 -13.95
N ARG A 166 0.72 18.57 -12.94
CA ARG A 166 1.02 17.14 -13.09
C ARG A 166 -0.14 16.30 -12.57
N LEU A 167 -0.57 15.34 -13.38
CA LEU A 167 -1.50 14.30 -12.93
C LEU A 167 -0.73 13.18 -12.26
N ILE A 168 -1.24 12.70 -11.12
CA ILE A 168 -0.63 11.64 -10.31
C ILE A 168 -1.65 10.52 -10.14
N PRO A 169 -1.70 9.55 -11.08
CA PRO A 169 -2.63 8.44 -11.02
C PRO A 169 -2.27 7.48 -9.89
N ILE A 170 -3.32 6.94 -9.25
CA ILE A 170 -3.25 5.84 -8.30
C ILE A 170 -2.99 4.52 -9.04
N ILE A 171 -2.24 3.64 -8.41
CA ILE A 171 -2.11 2.22 -8.76
C ILE A 171 -2.34 1.42 -7.49
N ASP A 172 -3.33 0.55 -7.52
CA ASP A 172 -3.70 -0.33 -6.41
C ASP A 172 -2.90 -1.65 -6.42
N ALA A 173 -3.02 -2.43 -5.35
CA ALA A 173 -2.32 -3.70 -5.24
C ALA A 173 -3.11 -4.88 -5.82
N GLY A 174 -4.39 -4.73 -6.13
CA GLY A 174 -5.29 -5.80 -6.53
C GLY A 174 -5.64 -5.80 -8.00
N VAL A 175 -5.24 -6.82 -8.74
CA VAL A 175 -5.58 -7.03 -10.16
C VAL A 175 -6.93 -7.72 -10.29
N LYS A 176 -7.92 -7.06 -10.90
CA LYS A 176 -9.28 -7.59 -11.09
C LYS A 176 -9.27 -8.92 -11.84
N ILE A 177 -10.04 -9.88 -11.36
CA ILE A 177 -10.29 -11.15 -12.05
C ILE A 177 -11.34 -10.91 -13.12
N GLU A 178 -10.92 -10.76 -14.40
CA GLU A 178 -11.81 -10.50 -15.52
C GLU A 178 -11.19 -11.00 -16.83
N GLU A 179 -11.93 -11.84 -17.58
CA GLU A 179 -11.52 -12.27 -18.93
C GLU A 179 -11.43 -11.06 -19.88
N GLY A 180 -10.42 -11.06 -20.75
CA GLY A 180 -10.15 -9.95 -21.66
C GLY A 180 -9.40 -8.77 -21.03
N TYR A 181 -9.06 -8.84 -19.74
CA TYR A 181 -8.16 -7.89 -19.09
C TYR A 181 -6.73 -8.43 -19.14
N ASP A 182 -5.92 -7.83 -19.98
CA ASP A 182 -4.57 -8.31 -20.32
C ASP A 182 -3.63 -8.45 -19.11
N VAL A 183 -3.69 -7.53 -18.14
CA VAL A 183 -2.88 -7.63 -16.91
C VAL A 183 -3.24 -8.88 -16.11
N TYR A 184 -4.54 -9.20 -16.01
CA TYR A 184 -5.00 -10.43 -15.38
C TYR A 184 -4.54 -11.68 -16.14
N GLU A 185 -4.78 -11.70 -17.45
CA GLU A 185 -4.45 -12.87 -18.28
C GLU A 185 -2.94 -13.15 -18.30
N GLU A 186 -2.11 -12.13 -18.44
CA GLU A 186 -0.66 -12.28 -18.37
C GLU A 186 -0.19 -12.77 -16.99
N GLY A 187 -0.77 -12.22 -15.91
CA GLY A 187 -0.43 -12.61 -14.56
C GLY A 187 -0.73 -14.10 -14.29
N VAL A 188 -1.90 -14.58 -14.72
CA VAL A 188 -2.28 -16.01 -14.63
C VAL A 188 -1.37 -16.88 -15.49
N ALA A 189 -1.16 -16.50 -16.75
CA ALA A 189 -0.37 -17.30 -17.71
C ALA A 189 1.09 -17.51 -17.25
N ASN A 190 1.64 -16.55 -16.50
CA ASN A 190 3.03 -16.57 -16.03
C ASN A 190 3.17 -16.91 -14.53
N ASN A 191 2.09 -17.23 -13.84
CA ASN A 191 2.08 -17.50 -12.39
C ASN A 191 2.66 -16.34 -11.55
N TYR A 192 2.26 -15.11 -11.85
CA TYR A 192 2.78 -13.90 -11.19
C TYR A 192 1.94 -13.42 -10.01
N PHE A 193 0.89 -14.16 -9.65
CA PHE A 193 0.05 -13.83 -8.50
C PHE A 193 0.43 -14.63 -7.25
N CYS A 194 0.16 -14.06 -6.09
CA CYS A 194 0.26 -14.72 -4.80
C CYS A 194 -0.58 -16.00 -4.79
N LYS A 195 -0.13 -17.01 -4.07
CA LYS A 195 -0.73 -18.34 -4.05
C LYS A 195 -1.37 -18.66 -2.70
N ARG A 196 -2.23 -19.67 -2.70
CA ARG A 196 -2.63 -20.41 -1.52
C ARG A 196 -1.66 -21.56 -1.28
N GLU A 197 -1.79 -22.23 -0.14
CA GLU A 197 -0.96 -23.38 0.23
C GLU A 197 -1.07 -24.53 -0.78
N ASP A 198 -2.23 -24.72 -1.40
CA ASP A 198 -2.48 -25.74 -2.42
C ASP A 198 -1.97 -25.38 -3.82
N GLY A 199 -1.38 -24.19 -3.97
CA GLY A 199 -0.84 -23.68 -5.23
C GLY A 199 -1.84 -22.94 -6.11
N SER A 200 -3.11 -22.88 -5.75
CA SER A 200 -4.10 -22.03 -6.41
C SER A 200 -3.81 -20.55 -6.21
N ASP A 201 -4.32 -19.68 -7.08
CA ASP A 201 -4.17 -18.24 -6.92
C ASP A 201 -4.96 -17.73 -5.71
N PHE A 202 -4.33 -16.88 -4.91
CA PHE A 202 -5.00 -16.23 -3.80
C PHE A 202 -6.05 -15.24 -4.31
N VAL A 203 -7.24 -15.28 -3.73
CA VAL A 203 -8.38 -14.41 -4.09
C VAL A 203 -8.84 -13.61 -2.89
N ALA A 204 -8.91 -12.30 -3.04
CA ALA A 204 -9.60 -11.43 -2.10
C ALA A 204 -10.26 -10.26 -2.82
N ALA A 205 -11.15 -9.55 -2.16
CA ALA A 205 -11.84 -8.41 -2.75
C ALA A 205 -11.21 -7.09 -2.28
N VAL A 206 -11.09 -6.17 -3.23
CA VAL A 206 -10.83 -4.74 -3.03
C VAL A 206 -11.75 -3.93 -3.95
N TRP A 207 -11.41 -2.71 -4.33
CA TRP A 207 -12.32 -1.82 -5.08
C TRP A 207 -12.95 -2.43 -6.35
N PRO A 208 -12.22 -3.15 -7.24
CA PRO A 208 -12.83 -3.74 -8.43
C PRO A 208 -13.64 -5.02 -8.15
N GLY A 209 -13.77 -5.45 -6.92
CA GLY A 209 -14.34 -6.74 -6.52
C GLY A 209 -13.26 -7.79 -6.29
N TYR A 210 -13.48 -9.04 -6.72
CA TYR A 210 -12.49 -10.10 -6.57
C TYR A 210 -11.26 -9.87 -7.44
N THR A 211 -10.09 -10.01 -6.79
CA THR A 211 -8.78 -9.74 -7.37
C THR A 211 -7.79 -10.84 -7.03
N HIS A 212 -6.72 -10.90 -7.83
CA HIS A 212 -5.46 -11.51 -7.44
C HIS A 212 -4.44 -10.44 -7.09
N PHE A 213 -3.54 -10.74 -6.17
CA PHE A 213 -2.47 -9.83 -5.76
C PHE A 213 -1.17 -10.21 -6.48
N PRO A 214 -0.50 -9.27 -7.18
CA PRO A 214 0.81 -9.53 -7.77
C PRO A 214 1.81 -9.99 -6.69
N ASP A 215 2.54 -11.07 -6.96
CA ASP A 215 3.58 -11.54 -6.05
C ASP A 215 4.83 -10.67 -6.18
N VAL A 216 4.76 -9.45 -5.66
CA VAL A 216 5.84 -8.46 -5.75
C VAL A 216 7.12 -8.87 -5.00
N LEU A 217 7.06 -9.91 -4.15
CA LEU A 217 8.22 -10.51 -3.53
C LEU A 217 8.97 -11.45 -4.48
N ASN A 218 8.27 -11.97 -5.52
CA ASN A 218 8.87 -12.69 -6.64
C ASN A 218 9.53 -11.69 -7.61
N PRO A 219 10.85 -11.78 -7.88
CA PRO A 219 11.53 -10.85 -8.77
C PRO A 219 10.94 -10.74 -10.17
N GLU A 220 10.49 -11.86 -10.76
CA GLU A 220 9.91 -11.87 -12.10
C GLU A 220 8.53 -11.19 -12.13
N ALA A 221 7.67 -11.50 -11.16
CA ALA A 221 6.36 -10.87 -11.02
C ALA A 221 6.50 -9.37 -10.72
N ARG A 222 7.47 -8.99 -9.87
CA ARG A 222 7.79 -7.58 -9.58
C ARG A 222 8.21 -6.83 -10.84
N LYS A 223 9.09 -7.41 -11.66
CA LYS A 223 9.53 -6.81 -12.92
C LYS A 223 8.37 -6.66 -13.91
N TRP A 224 7.53 -7.68 -14.03
CA TRP A 224 6.33 -7.65 -14.86
C TRP A 224 5.37 -6.53 -14.44
N PHE A 225 5.00 -6.48 -13.16
CA PHE A 225 4.07 -5.48 -12.64
C PHE A 225 4.62 -4.06 -12.81
N GLY A 226 5.90 -3.85 -12.49
CA GLY A 226 6.58 -2.58 -12.72
C GLY A 226 6.61 -2.17 -14.19
N GLY A 227 6.74 -3.13 -15.12
CA GLY A 227 6.71 -2.87 -16.56
C GLY A 227 5.39 -2.27 -17.06
N LYS A 228 4.27 -2.51 -16.34
CA LYS A 228 2.95 -1.97 -16.69
C LYS A 228 2.84 -0.45 -16.54
N TYR A 229 3.67 0.16 -15.71
CA TYR A 229 3.75 1.63 -15.58
C TYR A 229 4.10 2.33 -16.89
N LYS A 230 4.67 1.58 -17.86
CA LYS A 230 5.02 2.10 -19.18
C LYS A 230 3.82 2.70 -19.92
N LEU A 231 2.63 2.12 -19.80
CA LEU A 231 1.42 2.63 -20.42
C LEU A 231 1.15 4.09 -20.02
N LEU A 232 1.27 4.39 -18.74
CA LEU A 232 1.01 5.74 -18.22
C LEU A 232 2.18 6.70 -18.48
N THR A 233 3.43 6.22 -18.43
CA THR A 233 4.59 7.06 -18.78
C THR A 233 4.62 7.40 -20.25
N ASP A 234 4.20 6.51 -21.14
CA ASP A 234 4.05 6.80 -22.58
C ASP A 234 2.97 7.86 -22.83
N ALA A 235 1.92 7.90 -22.01
CA ALA A 235 0.93 8.96 -22.02
C ALA A 235 1.41 10.29 -21.40
N GLY A 236 2.66 10.34 -20.91
CA GLY A 236 3.25 11.55 -20.37
C GLY A 236 3.18 11.69 -18.85
N ILE A 237 2.70 10.73 -18.10
CA ILE A 237 2.67 10.77 -16.62
C ILE A 237 4.10 10.77 -16.06
N GLU A 238 4.34 11.62 -15.07
CA GLU A 238 5.65 11.83 -14.43
C GLU A 238 5.61 11.60 -12.91
N GLY A 239 4.49 11.12 -12.39
CA GLY A 239 4.32 10.79 -10.98
C GLY A 239 3.22 9.78 -10.77
N PHE A 240 3.34 8.97 -9.71
CA PHE A 240 2.44 7.87 -9.38
C PHE A 240 2.17 7.84 -7.89
N TRP A 241 1.01 7.32 -7.54
CA TRP A 241 0.59 7.02 -6.18
C TRP A 241 0.29 5.52 -6.07
N ASN A 242 1.11 4.79 -5.30
CA ASN A 242 0.83 3.41 -4.95
C ASN A 242 -0.05 3.37 -3.69
N ASP A 243 -1.19 2.73 -3.81
CA ASP A 243 -2.17 2.62 -2.72
C ASP A 243 -2.59 1.16 -2.46
N MET A 244 -3.35 0.93 -1.40
CA MET A 244 -3.87 -0.37 -1.00
C MET A 244 -2.79 -1.45 -0.80
N ASN A 245 -1.55 -1.07 -0.58
CA ASN A 245 -0.37 -1.93 -0.62
C ASN A 245 0.23 -2.29 0.75
N GLU A 246 -0.60 -2.35 1.79
CA GLU A 246 -0.29 -2.98 3.08
C GLU A 246 -0.09 -4.51 2.98
N PRO A 247 -0.79 -5.30 2.15
CA PRO A 247 -1.92 -5.03 1.26
C PRO A 247 -3.27 -5.00 1.99
N ALA A 248 -4.16 -4.09 1.59
CA ALA A 248 -5.52 -4.06 2.10
C ALA A 248 -6.36 -5.19 1.49
N ILE A 249 -7.19 -5.80 2.31
CA ILE A 249 -8.16 -6.84 1.94
C ILE A 249 -9.50 -6.46 2.55
N PHE A 250 -10.56 -6.33 1.73
CA PHE A 250 -11.90 -6.08 2.25
C PHE A 250 -12.56 -7.36 2.75
N TYR A 251 -12.41 -8.44 2.01
CA TYR A 251 -12.90 -9.77 2.36
C TYR A 251 -12.36 -10.82 1.40
N THR A 252 -12.38 -12.08 1.84
CA THR A 252 -12.14 -13.25 0.99
C THR A 252 -13.44 -14.00 0.72
N PRO A 253 -13.53 -14.83 -0.33
CA PRO A 253 -14.70 -15.70 -0.55
C PRO A 253 -15.02 -16.58 0.65
N GLU A 254 -13.98 -17.10 1.31
CA GLU A 254 -14.08 -17.96 2.49
C GLU A 254 -14.64 -17.19 3.70
N GLY A 255 -14.10 -16.00 3.98
CA GLY A 255 -14.58 -15.15 5.09
C GLY A 255 -16.05 -14.78 4.92
N VAL A 256 -16.46 -14.41 3.69
CA VAL A 256 -17.88 -14.15 3.39
C VAL A 256 -18.74 -15.40 3.57
N CYS A 257 -18.24 -16.59 3.22
CA CYS A 257 -18.94 -17.84 3.43
C CYS A 257 -19.12 -18.12 4.93
N GLU A 258 -18.07 -17.99 5.73
CA GLU A 258 -18.11 -18.16 7.19
C GLU A 258 -19.16 -17.23 7.83
N VAL A 259 -19.17 -15.94 7.46
CA VAL A 259 -20.16 -14.97 7.97
C VAL A 259 -21.59 -15.36 7.56
N LYS A 260 -21.80 -15.74 6.30
CA LYS A 260 -23.12 -16.19 5.83
C LYS A 260 -23.61 -17.44 6.55
N GLU A 261 -22.73 -18.38 6.86
CA GLU A 261 -23.07 -19.59 7.62
C GLU A 261 -23.43 -19.24 9.06
N ALA A 262 -22.64 -18.43 9.73
CA ALA A 262 -22.93 -17.94 11.07
C ALA A 262 -24.27 -17.18 11.13
N MET A 263 -24.55 -16.32 10.15
CA MET A 263 -25.79 -15.57 10.08
C MET A 263 -27.03 -16.48 9.91
N ARG A 264 -26.91 -17.68 9.32
CA ARG A 264 -28.04 -18.63 9.22
C ARG A 264 -28.56 -19.10 10.56
N GLU A 265 -27.69 -19.14 11.59
CA GLU A 265 -28.10 -19.54 12.94
C GLU A 265 -29.05 -18.55 13.59
N PHE A 266 -29.16 -17.33 13.07
CA PHE A 266 -30.03 -16.27 13.58
C PHE A 266 -31.39 -16.17 12.86
N ILE A 267 -31.60 -16.87 11.72
CA ILE A 267 -32.78 -16.69 10.87
C ILE A 267 -34.10 -17.05 11.62
N ASP A 268 -34.04 -18.04 12.50
CA ASP A 268 -35.22 -18.55 13.23
C ASP A 268 -35.13 -18.34 14.76
N LYS A 269 -34.24 -17.42 15.19
CA LYS A 269 -33.98 -17.15 16.61
C LYS A 269 -34.40 -15.72 16.94
N GLU A 270 -34.99 -15.51 18.13
CA GLU A 270 -35.15 -14.15 18.66
C GLU A 270 -33.78 -13.61 19.06
N GLU A 271 -33.35 -12.55 18.39
CA GLU A 271 -32.01 -11.96 18.56
C GLU A 271 -31.92 -11.19 19.88
N SER A 272 -30.86 -11.42 20.61
CA SER A 272 -30.43 -10.56 21.72
C SER A 272 -29.58 -9.38 21.21
N VAL A 273 -29.36 -8.38 22.06
CA VAL A 273 -28.46 -7.25 21.75
C VAL A 273 -27.04 -7.76 21.50
N ASP A 274 -26.60 -8.78 22.24
CA ASP A 274 -25.27 -9.38 22.10
C ASP A 274 -25.12 -10.10 20.75
N ASP A 275 -26.17 -10.76 20.26
CA ASP A 275 -26.21 -11.40 18.93
C ASP A 275 -25.99 -10.34 17.82
N VAL A 276 -26.67 -9.20 17.91
CA VAL A 276 -26.57 -8.10 16.93
C VAL A 276 -25.14 -7.52 16.92
N TRP A 277 -24.54 -7.33 18.10
CA TRP A 277 -23.15 -6.88 18.19
C TRP A 277 -22.17 -7.93 17.65
N GLY A 278 -22.41 -9.21 17.92
CA GLY A 278 -21.62 -10.31 17.39
C GLY A 278 -21.64 -10.37 15.85
N ILE A 279 -22.81 -10.17 15.22
CA ILE A 279 -22.94 -10.08 13.76
C ILE A 279 -22.13 -8.89 13.22
N ARG A 280 -22.25 -7.72 13.85
CA ARG A 280 -21.49 -6.53 13.45
C ARG A 280 -19.99 -6.78 13.49
N ASP A 281 -19.52 -7.39 14.57
CA ASP A 281 -18.10 -7.67 14.77
C ASP A 281 -17.60 -8.71 13.75
N MET A 282 -18.36 -9.77 13.46
CA MET A 282 -18.03 -10.72 12.39
C MET A 282 -17.91 -10.06 11.01
N VAL A 283 -18.79 -9.10 10.70
CA VAL A 283 -18.71 -8.35 9.43
C VAL A 283 -17.49 -7.39 9.43
N ALA A 284 -17.20 -6.75 10.54
CA ALA A 284 -16.04 -5.88 10.68
C ALA A 284 -14.73 -6.67 10.55
N ASP A 285 -14.67 -7.88 11.08
CA ASP A 285 -13.50 -8.77 11.05
C ASP A 285 -13.23 -9.37 9.65
N LEU A 286 -14.10 -9.14 8.67
CA LEU A 286 -13.81 -9.51 7.27
C LEU A 286 -12.64 -8.74 6.70
N ALA A 287 -12.48 -7.48 7.11
CA ALA A 287 -11.43 -6.62 6.55
C ALA A 287 -10.09 -6.87 7.25
N ASN A 288 -9.04 -7.01 6.45
CA ASN A 288 -7.66 -7.17 6.91
C ASN A 288 -7.47 -8.30 7.94
N ASN A 289 -8.16 -9.41 7.73
CA ASN A 289 -8.21 -10.52 8.66
C ASN A 289 -6.88 -11.28 8.71
N ALA A 290 -6.40 -11.60 9.91
CA ALA A 290 -5.13 -12.31 10.10
C ALA A 290 -5.13 -13.73 9.49
N LYS A 291 -6.29 -14.42 9.43
CA LYS A 291 -6.41 -15.74 8.79
C LYS A 291 -6.20 -15.62 7.27
N ASP A 292 -6.73 -14.54 6.65
CA ASP A 292 -6.60 -14.30 5.22
C ASP A 292 -5.14 -14.06 4.85
N TYR A 293 -4.43 -13.22 5.61
CA TYR A 293 -2.99 -13.03 5.44
C TYR A 293 -2.18 -14.30 5.64
N ALA A 294 -2.56 -15.15 6.60
CA ALA A 294 -1.91 -16.43 6.83
C ALA A 294 -2.18 -17.46 5.72
N SER A 295 -3.21 -17.27 4.88
CA SER A 295 -3.53 -18.12 3.74
C SER A 295 -2.87 -17.69 2.42
N MET A 296 -2.24 -16.51 2.38
CA MET A 296 -1.51 -15.98 1.24
C MET A 296 -0.04 -16.34 1.29
N TYR A 297 0.53 -16.73 0.14
CA TYR A 297 1.93 -17.17 0.00
C TYR A 297 2.62 -16.44 -1.14
N HIS A 298 3.92 -16.21 -0.96
CA HIS A 298 4.83 -15.60 -1.91
C HIS A 298 5.91 -16.57 -2.37
N ASN A 299 6.31 -16.48 -3.63
CA ASN A 299 7.46 -17.20 -4.15
C ASN A 299 8.73 -16.33 -4.04
N MET A 300 9.45 -16.46 -2.97
CA MET A 300 10.73 -15.76 -2.77
C MET A 300 11.88 -16.60 -3.29
N ASN A 301 12.27 -16.41 -4.56
CA ASN A 301 13.38 -17.14 -5.20
C ASN A 301 13.21 -18.68 -5.15
N GLY A 302 12.01 -19.17 -5.41
CA GLY A 302 11.69 -20.60 -5.42
C GLY A 302 11.30 -21.19 -4.06
N LYS A 303 11.34 -20.39 -2.99
CA LYS A 303 10.85 -20.77 -1.67
C LYS A 303 9.49 -20.12 -1.43
N MET A 304 8.48 -20.95 -1.15
CA MET A 304 7.17 -20.43 -0.72
C MET A 304 7.24 -19.93 0.72
N VAL A 305 6.86 -18.68 0.93
CA VAL A 305 6.85 -18.00 2.23
C VAL A 305 5.45 -17.48 2.50
N ARG A 306 4.95 -17.73 3.69
CA ARG A 306 3.62 -17.26 4.09
C ARG A 306 3.63 -15.75 4.32
N HIS A 307 2.60 -15.07 3.84
CA HIS A 307 2.53 -13.61 3.84
C HIS A 307 2.69 -12.98 5.23
N ASP A 308 2.06 -13.55 6.25
CA ASP A 308 2.13 -13.03 7.62
C ASP A 308 3.55 -13.05 8.23
N GLN A 309 4.48 -13.80 7.63
CA GLN A 309 5.89 -13.79 8.01
C GLN A 309 6.69 -12.64 7.37
N VAL A 310 6.15 -12.05 6.31
CA VAL A 310 6.81 -11.03 5.48
C VAL A 310 5.90 -9.84 5.15
N HIS A 311 4.84 -9.67 5.92
CA HIS A 311 3.75 -8.74 5.68
C HIS A 311 4.22 -7.31 5.33
N ASN A 312 5.11 -6.75 6.15
CA ASN A 312 5.60 -5.38 5.96
C ASN A 312 6.50 -5.20 4.72
N LEU A 313 6.86 -6.30 4.02
CA LEU A 313 7.65 -6.21 2.78
C LEU A 313 6.79 -6.03 1.53
N PHE A 314 5.47 -6.18 1.59
CA PHE A 314 4.63 -6.11 0.40
C PHE A 314 4.65 -4.71 -0.22
N GLY A 315 4.30 -3.68 0.55
CA GLY A 315 4.30 -2.28 0.09
C GLY A 315 5.67 -1.82 -0.39
N TYR A 316 6.72 -2.17 0.36
CA TYR A 316 8.10 -1.92 -0.04
C TYR A 316 8.43 -2.54 -1.42
N ASN A 317 8.06 -3.80 -1.67
CA ASN A 317 8.35 -4.47 -2.94
C ASN A 317 7.45 -3.98 -4.08
N MET A 318 6.22 -3.55 -3.82
CA MET A 318 5.40 -2.85 -4.82
C MET A 318 6.03 -1.49 -5.21
N THR A 319 6.53 -0.75 -4.23
CA THR A 319 7.30 0.49 -4.47
C THR A 319 8.58 0.21 -5.28
N ARG A 320 9.28 -0.90 -4.99
CA ARG A 320 10.43 -1.36 -5.78
C ARG A 320 10.04 -1.70 -7.22
N ALA A 321 8.91 -2.40 -7.42
CA ALA A 321 8.42 -2.72 -8.76
C ALA A 321 8.31 -1.46 -9.63
N ALA A 322 7.62 -0.44 -9.13
CA ALA A 322 7.50 0.84 -9.80
C ALA A 322 8.86 1.56 -9.95
N GLY A 323 9.62 1.69 -8.87
CA GLY A 323 10.87 2.45 -8.86
C GLY A 323 11.98 1.82 -9.70
N GLU A 324 12.08 0.49 -9.77
CA GLU A 324 13.02 -0.22 -10.63
C GLU A 324 12.64 -0.03 -12.11
N ALA A 325 11.36 -0.22 -12.45
CA ALA A 325 10.87 -0.03 -13.81
C ALA A 325 10.96 1.42 -14.29
N LEU A 326 10.59 2.40 -13.49
CA LEU A 326 10.65 3.82 -13.86
C LEU A 326 12.09 4.28 -14.14
N ARG A 327 13.10 3.71 -13.49
CA ARG A 327 14.51 3.98 -13.81
C ARG A 327 14.94 3.42 -15.16
N GLU A 328 14.35 2.32 -15.60
CA GLU A 328 14.60 1.74 -16.92
C GLU A 328 13.79 2.45 -18.01
N ILE A 329 12.52 2.78 -17.75
CA ILE A 329 11.61 3.41 -18.71
C ILE A 329 11.97 4.89 -18.92
N CYS A 330 12.30 5.61 -17.84
CA CYS A 330 12.56 7.05 -17.86
C CYS A 330 13.94 7.39 -17.25
N PRO A 331 15.08 6.89 -17.81
CA PRO A 331 16.41 7.02 -17.20
C PRO A 331 16.88 8.49 -17.06
N GLU A 332 16.41 9.37 -17.92
CA GLU A 332 16.79 10.79 -17.93
C GLU A 332 15.90 11.68 -17.03
N LYS A 333 14.85 11.11 -16.45
CA LYS A 333 13.87 11.86 -15.64
C LYS A 333 13.75 11.27 -14.23
N ARG A 334 13.47 12.15 -13.28
CA ARG A 334 12.99 11.75 -11.96
C ARG A 334 11.47 11.75 -11.98
N CYS A 335 10.86 10.63 -11.65
CA CYS A 335 9.41 10.52 -11.47
C CYS A 335 9.06 10.64 -9.99
N LEU A 336 7.93 11.26 -9.65
CA LEU A 336 7.38 11.12 -8.31
C LEU A 336 6.86 9.69 -8.13
N LEU A 337 7.25 9.06 -7.04
CA LEU A 337 6.62 7.83 -6.58
C LEU A 337 6.23 8.04 -5.12
N PHE A 338 4.94 8.14 -4.87
CA PHE A 338 4.32 8.25 -3.56
C PHE A 338 3.68 6.92 -3.21
N SER A 339 3.91 6.38 -2.02
CA SER A 339 3.36 5.10 -1.58
C SER A 339 2.70 5.26 -0.22
N ARG A 340 1.51 4.68 -0.06
CA ARG A 340 0.81 4.67 1.23
C ARG A 340 1.54 3.78 2.22
N SER A 341 1.91 2.58 1.79
CA SER A 341 2.68 1.63 2.57
C SER A 341 4.04 1.34 1.94
N SER A 342 5.08 1.12 2.80
CA SER A 342 6.44 0.84 2.33
C SER A 342 7.28 0.19 3.45
#